data_11c46f2e74ededd1e62519257e769643
#
_entry.id   11c46f2e74ededd1e62519257e769643
#
_cell.length_a   1.000
_cell.length_b   1.000
_cell.length_c   1.000
_cell.angle_alpha   90.00
_cell.angle_beta   90.00
_cell.angle_gamma   90.00
#
_symmetry.space_group_name_H-M   'P 1'
#
loop_
_entity.id
_entity.type
_entity.pdbx_description
1 polymer ?
#
loop_
_entity_poly.entity_id
_entity_poly.type
_entity_poly.pdbx_seq_one_letter_code
_entity_poly.pdbx_strand_id
1 'polypeptide(L)'
;MKNTNQLIGCCGLNCEACDARIATITNDNALREKTAALWTKLNGVTITPDMITCTGCRAEGAKTPFCDSLCPVHTCVREKGLATCADCGQMDGCPTLGRIAANSPFVLENLKQLKQRKPDTMTVNDTEYTVIKLLGKGKGGYSYLVTDGAAQYVLKQLHHEPCEYYAFGDKLQAELRDYETLRKLGIPMPRLLAVDVQQERILKEYIAGQTVAELLKAGQLEPDWPQQVQAMCNLLYPAGLNIDYYPTNFVPCGGRLYYIDYECNTYMEQWDFAHW
;
A
#
# COMPACT_ATOMS: atom_id res chain seq x y z
N MET A 1 -12.84 9.59 15.00
CA MET A 1 -12.59 8.26 15.64
C MET A 1 -11.13 7.91 15.38
N LYS A 2 -10.33 7.62 16.43
CA LYS A 2 -8.93 7.24 16.26
C LYS A 2 -8.87 5.93 15.50
N ASN A 3 -8.31 5.95 14.31
CA ASN A 3 -8.09 4.76 13.49
C ASN A 3 -7.02 3.91 14.19
N THR A 4 -7.44 2.98 15.05
CA THR A 4 -6.57 2.05 15.77
C THR A 4 -6.16 0.93 14.83
N ASN A 5 -5.44 1.27 13.77
CA ASN A 5 -4.70 0.30 12.99
C ASN A 5 -3.46 -0.09 13.81
N GLN A 6 -3.69 -0.78 14.93
CA GLN A 6 -2.59 -1.33 15.72
C GLN A 6 -1.78 -2.25 14.81
N LEU A 7 -0.51 -1.91 14.62
CA LEU A 7 0.41 -2.76 13.88
C LEU A 7 0.74 -3.99 14.73
N ILE A 8 -0.09 -5.02 14.62
CA ILE A 8 0.18 -6.32 15.22
C ILE A 8 1.18 -7.06 14.31
N GLY A 9 2.27 -7.53 14.88
CA GLY A 9 3.28 -8.32 14.17
C GLY A 9 2.75 -9.69 13.73
N CYS A 10 3.50 -10.39 12.90
CA CYS A 10 3.14 -11.73 12.41
C CYS A 10 2.79 -12.71 13.55
N CYS A 11 3.46 -12.58 14.68
CA CYS A 11 3.28 -13.43 15.87
C CYS A 11 2.26 -12.92 16.90
N GLY A 12 1.61 -11.77 16.65
CA GLY A 12 0.67 -11.19 17.60
C GLY A 12 1.24 -10.14 18.55
N LEU A 13 2.55 -9.85 18.51
CA LEU A 13 3.12 -8.75 19.29
C LEU A 13 2.61 -7.40 18.79
N ASN A 14 2.32 -6.49 19.72
CA ASN A 14 1.93 -5.13 19.38
C ASN A 14 3.19 -4.31 19.02
N CYS A 15 3.47 -4.19 17.73
CA CYS A 15 4.60 -3.42 17.22
C CYS A 15 4.44 -1.90 17.44
N GLU A 16 3.22 -1.38 17.61
CA GLU A 16 3.01 0.05 17.89
C GLU A 16 3.49 0.45 19.28
N ALA A 17 3.43 -0.47 20.22
CA ALA A 17 3.93 -0.28 21.58
C ALA A 17 5.38 -0.78 21.77
N CYS A 18 6.06 -1.18 20.70
CA CYS A 18 7.42 -1.70 20.78
C CYS A 18 8.44 -0.55 20.79
N ASP A 19 9.26 -0.48 21.85
CA ASP A 19 10.27 0.57 22.02
C ASP A 19 11.23 0.64 20.82
N ALA A 20 11.64 -0.50 20.25
CA ALA A 20 12.52 -0.50 19.07
C ALA A 20 11.86 0.17 17.86
N ARG A 21 10.57 -0.07 17.63
CA ARG A 21 9.85 0.60 16.55
C ARG A 21 9.61 2.09 16.87
N ILE A 22 9.20 2.41 18.10
CA ILE A 22 8.99 3.79 18.53
C ILE A 22 10.28 4.58 18.34
N ALA A 23 11.40 4.09 18.85
CA ALA A 23 12.70 4.73 18.71
C ALA A 23 13.11 4.93 17.24
N THR A 24 12.68 4.02 16.35
CA THR A 24 12.97 4.12 14.92
C THR A 24 12.15 5.23 14.25
N ILE A 25 10.83 5.24 14.46
CA ILE A 25 9.94 6.19 13.76
C ILE A 25 10.06 7.61 14.34
N THR A 26 10.44 7.76 15.60
CA THR A 26 10.66 9.07 16.25
C THR A 26 12.12 9.52 16.19
N ASN A 27 13.02 8.68 15.66
CA ASN A 27 14.47 8.90 15.66
C ASN A 27 15.06 9.19 17.06
N ASP A 28 14.56 8.49 18.08
CA ASP A 28 14.95 8.65 19.49
C ASP A 28 16.14 7.77 19.84
N ASN A 29 17.35 8.34 19.87
CA ASN A 29 18.57 7.64 20.22
C ASN A 29 18.63 7.24 21.69
N ALA A 30 18.10 8.03 22.61
CA ALA A 30 18.09 7.71 24.03
C ALA A 30 17.21 6.46 24.29
N LEU A 31 16.08 6.35 23.61
CA LEU A 31 15.23 5.17 23.67
C LEU A 31 15.91 3.96 23.04
N ARG A 32 16.68 4.12 21.93
CA ARG A 32 17.48 3.02 21.36
C ARG A 32 18.50 2.47 22.34
N GLU A 33 19.28 3.35 23.00
CA GLU A 33 20.28 2.96 23.99
C GLU A 33 19.65 2.22 25.17
N LYS A 34 18.57 2.78 25.72
CA LYS A 34 17.80 2.16 26.81
C LYS A 34 17.28 0.77 26.42
N THR A 35 16.72 0.65 25.24
CA THR A 35 16.15 -0.61 24.72
C THR A 35 17.26 -1.64 24.49
N ALA A 36 18.39 -1.24 23.91
CA ALA A 36 19.54 -2.10 23.69
C ALA A 36 20.10 -2.65 25.01
N ALA A 37 20.27 -1.80 26.02
CA ALA A 37 20.74 -2.20 27.35
C ALA A 37 19.78 -3.20 28.01
N LEU A 38 18.47 -2.94 27.94
CA LEU A 38 17.45 -3.82 28.48
C LEU A 38 17.46 -5.19 27.76
N TRP A 39 17.47 -5.20 26.44
CA TRP A 39 17.44 -6.45 25.67
C TRP A 39 18.76 -7.24 25.82
N THR A 40 19.91 -6.58 25.95
CA THR A 40 21.17 -7.24 26.30
C THR A 40 21.04 -8.01 27.62
N LYS A 41 20.49 -7.36 28.66
CA LYS A 41 20.28 -7.99 29.97
C LYS A 41 19.30 -9.18 29.89
N LEU A 42 18.20 -9.04 29.14
CA LEU A 42 17.16 -10.06 29.05
C LEU A 42 17.59 -11.28 28.22
N ASN A 43 18.39 -11.09 27.18
CA ASN A 43 18.76 -12.15 26.25
C ASN A 43 20.17 -12.73 26.51
N GLY A 44 20.98 -12.13 27.38
CA GLY A 44 22.32 -12.59 27.67
C GLY A 44 23.32 -12.45 26.52
N VAL A 45 22.99 -11.67 25.51
CA VAL A 45 23.82 -11.37 24.32
C VAL A 45 23.93 -9.87 24.13
N THR A 46 25.07 -9.39 23.63
CA THR A 46 25.28 -7.97 23.40
C THR A 46 24.37 -7.47 22.28
N ILE A 47 23.51 -6.50 22.58
CA ILE A 47 22.66 -5.82 21.62
C ILE A 47 23.05 -4.35 21.60
N THR A 48 23.48 -3.85 20.46
CA THR A 48 23.89 -2.45 20.28
C THR A 48 22.70 -1.56 19.92
N PRO A 49 22.76 -0.24 20.16
CA PRO A 49 21.71 0.70 19.75
C PRO A 49 21.40 0.63 18.24
N ASP A 50 22.37 0.38 17.39
CA ASP A 50 22.18 0.25 15.93
C ASP A 50 21.31 -0.97 15.57
N MET A 51 21.34 -2.02 16.38
CA MET A 51 20.47 -3.20 16.22
C MET A 51 19.02 -2.90 16.60
N ILE A 52 18.74 -1.77 17.28
CA ILE A 52 17.39 -1.32 17.67
C ILE A 52 16.79 -0.46 16.56
N THR A 53 16.75 -1.00 15.36
CA THR A 53 16.11 -0.33 14.22
C THR A 53 15.03 -1.23 13.66
N CYS A 54 13.75 -0.78 13.72
CA CYS A 54 12.61 -1.59 13.33
C CYS A 54 11.42 -0.76 12.87
N THR A 55 10.88 -1.08 11.71
CA THR A 55 9.61 -0.53 11.21
C THR A 55 8.42 -1.45 11.49
N GLY A 56 8.65 -2.64 12.02
CA GLY A 56 7.67 -3.71 12.24
C GLY A 56 7.81 -4.83 11.21
N CYS A 57 7.60 -6.09 11.61
CA CYS A 57 7.85 -7.25 10.74
C CYS A 57 6.91 -7.36 9.53
N ARG A 58 5.77 -6.67 9.54
CA ARG A 58 4.80 -6.59 8.43
C ARG A 58 4.95 -5.33 7.57
N ALA A 59 5.76 -4.37 8.00
CA ALA A 59 6.03 -3.14 7.25
C ALA A 59 7.30 -3.31 6.40
N GLU A 60 7.43 -2.55 5.34
CA GLU A 60 8.70 -2.42 4.62
C GLU A 60 9.73 -1.66 5.48
N GLY A 61 11.01 -1.86 5.19
CA GLY A 61 12.13 -1.20 5.86
C GLY A 61 12.85 -2.06 6.88
N ALA A 62 13.66 -1.42 7.73
CA ALA A 62 14.56 -2.08 8.66
C ALA A 62 13.83 -2.92 9.72
N LYS A 63 14.48 -3.99 10.14
CA LYS A 63 14.03 -4.90 11.19
C LYS A 63 15.15 -5.13 12.19
N THR A 64 14.80 -5.38 13.45
CA THR A 64 15.81 -5.91 14.38
C THR A 64 16.32 -7.26 13.87
N PRO A 65 17.57 -7.65 14.16
CA PRO A 65 18.16 -8.91 13.68
C PRO A 65 17.28 -10.13 13.98
N PHE A 66 16.63 -10.16 15.15
CA PHE A 66 15.72 -11.24 15.49
C PHE A 66 14.51 -11.30 14.54
N CYS A 67 13.83 -10.17 14.30
CA CYS A 67 12.66 -10.13 13.45
C CYS A 67 13.00 -10.29 11.96
N ASP A 68 14.20 -9.92 11.56
CA ASP A 68 14.65 -10.02 10.17
C ASP A 68 14.92 -11.47 9.76
N SER A 69 15.80 -12.16 10.49
CA SER A 69 16.38 -13.43 10.06
C SER A 69 16.24 -14.58 11.06
N LEU A 70 16.04 -14.29 12.34
CA LEU A 70 16.06 -15.31 13.40
C LEU A 70 14.65 -15.70 13.90
N CYS A 71 13.60 -14.98 13.52
CA CYS A 71 12.26 -15.24 13.99
C CYS A 71 11.59 -16.38 13.20
N PRO A 72 11.38 -17.56 13.81
CA PRO A 72 10.79 -18.71 13.10
C PRO A 72 9.32 -18.48 12.74
N VAL A 73 8.62 -17.59 13.46
CA VAL A 73 7.24 -17.19 13.11
C VAL A 73 7.24 -16.34 11.86
N HIS A 74 8.15 -15.38 11.74
CA HIS A 74 8.24 -14.50 10.56
C HIS A 74 8.56 -15.33 9.30
N THR A 75 9.52 -16.24 9.39
CA THR A 75 9.86 -17.16 8.29
C THR A 75 8.66 -18.01 7.88
N CYS A 76 8.00 -18.67 8.84
CA CYS A 76 6.86 -19.54 8.58
C CYS A 76 5.67 -18.78 7.92
N VAL A 77 5.38 -17.56 8.38
CA VAL A 77 4.30 -16.74 7.83
C VAL A 77 4.61 -16.33 6.38
N ARG A 78 5.86 -15.96 6.09
CA ARG A 78 6.29 -15.60 4.73
C ARG A 78 6.24 -16.81 3.78
N GLU A 79 6.75 -17.95 4.19
CA GLU A 79 6.74 -19.19 3.38
C GLU A 79 5.33 -19.64 3.04
N LYS A 80 4.37 -19.42 3.95
CA LYS A 80 2.95 -19.74 3.74
C LYS A 80 2.17 -18.63 3.01
N GLY A 81 2.79 -17.50 2.70
CA GLY A 81 2.11 -16.36 2.06
C GLY A 81 1.01 -15.72 2.93
N LEU A 82 1.12 -15.82 4.27
CA LEU A 82 0.15 -15.29 5.21
C LEU A 82 0.55 -13.89 5.70
N ALA A 83 -0.42 -13.08 6.12
CA ALA A 83 -0.12 -11.79 6.75
C ALA A 83 0.28 -11.94 8.21
N THR A 84 -0.37 -12.83 8.95
CA THR A 84 -0.12 -13.10 10.38
C THR A 84 -0.43 -14.56 10.71
N CYS A 85 -0.07 -14.98 11.93
CA CYS A 85 -0.51 -16.29 12.45
C CYS A 85 -2.03 -16.39 12.63
N ALA A 86 -2.77 -15.27 12.70
CA ALA A 86 -4.23 -15.29 12.78
C ALA A 86 -4.87 -15.88 11.50
N ASP A 87 -4.20 -15.73 10.36
CA ASP A 87 -4.65 -16.25 9.05
C ASP A 87 -4.32 -17.74 8.88
N CYS A 88 -3.57 -18.33 9.81
CA CYS A 88 -3.14 -19.73 9.76
C CYS A 88 -4.20 -20.64 10.37
N GLY A 89 -4.65 -21.66 9.60
CA GLY A 89 -5.57 -22.69 10.11
C GLY A 89 -5.00 -23.55 11.24
N GLN A 90 -3.68 -23.53 11.44
CA GLN A 90 -2.96 -24.29 12.46
C GLN A 90 -2.50 -23.41 13.63
N MET A 91 -3.05 -22.21 13.80
CA MET A 91 -2.63 -21.27 14.85
C MET A 91 -2.78 -21.88 16.24
N ASP A 92 -3.90 -22.54 16.50
CA ASP A 92 -4.16 -23.15 17.78
C ASP A 92 -3.26 -24.40 17.99
N GLY A 93 -2.49 -24.37 19.08
CA GLY A 93 -1.51 -25.43 19.38
C GLY A 93 -0.21 -25.38 18.59
N CYS A 94 0.03 -24.33 17.79
CA CYS A 94 1.26 -24.19 16.99
C CYS A 94 2.51 -24.10 17.88
N PRO A 95 3.49 -25.05 17.79
CA PRO A 95 4.65 -25.05 18.65
C PRO A 95 5.60 -23.86 18.37
N THR A 96 5.65 -23.39 17.12
CA THR A 96 6.46 -22.24 16.73
C THR A 96 5.93 -20.96 17.35
N LEU A 97 4.61 -20.74 17.30
CA LEU A 97 3.97 -19.61 17.95
C LEU A 97 4.01 -19.73 19.47
N GLY A 98 3.88 -20.95 20.01
CA GLY A 98 3.95 -21.25 21.44
C GLY A 98 5.23 -20.77 22.11
N ARG A 99 6.37 -20.79 21.41
CA ARG A 99 7.65 -20.24 21.91
C ARG A 99 7.58 -18.73 22.17
N ILE A 100 6.86 -18.01 21.35
CA ILE A 100 6.65 -16.57 21.56
C ILE A 100 5.62 -16.34 22.66
N ALA A 101 4.54 -17.11 22.62
CA ALA A 101 3.44 -17.01 23.61
C ALA A 101 3.90 -17.36 25.03
N ALA A 102 4.88 -18.23 25.21
CA ALA A 102 5.44 -18.54 26.51
C ALA A 102 6.02 -17.32 27.24
N ASN A 103 6.62 -16.38 26.49
CA ASN A 103 7.17 -15.14 27.04
C ASN A 103 6.24 -13.94 26.91
N SER A 104 5.19 -14.06 26.10
CA SER A 104 4.25 -12.97 25.80
C SER A 104 2.84 -13.56 25.55
N PRO A 105 2.12 -14.00 26.60
CA PRO A 105 0.85 -14.72 26.45
C PRO A 105 -0.23 -13.92 25.71
N PHE A 106 -0.18 -12.59 25.81
CA PHE A 106 -1.15 -11.69 25.15
C PHE A 106 -1.12 -11.76 23.62
N VAL A 107 -0.06 -12.35 23.02
CA VAL A 107 0.01 -12.49 21.55
C VAL A 107 -1.13 -13.36 21.01
N LEU A 108 -1.53 -14.39 21.75
CA LEU A 108 -2.63 -15.27 21.34
C LEU A 108 -3.96 -14.51 21.32
N GLU A 109 -4.19 -13.67 22.32
CA GLU A 109 -5.40 -12.83 22.37
C GLU A 109 -5.40 -11.82 21.22
N ASN A 110 -4.30 -11.12 20.97
CA ASN A 110 -4.17 -10.21 19.83
C ASN A 110 -4.46 -10.90 18.51
N LEU A 111 -3.96 -12.12 18.29
CA LEU A 111 -4.21 -12.89 17.08
C LEU A 111 -5.66 -13.36 16.98
N LYS A 112 -6.29 -13.76 18.07
CA LYS A 112 -7.72 -14.10 18.10
C LYS A 112 -8.59 -12.89 17.75
N GLN A 113 -8.27 -11.71 18.30
CA GLN A 113 -8.97 -10.47 17.98
C GLN A 113 -8.80 -10.09 16.49
N LEU A 114 -7.60 -10.26 15.93
CA LEU A 114 -7.38 -10.08 14.49
C LEU A 114 -8.22 -11.04 13.65
N LYS A 115 -8.28 -12.31 14.03
CA LYS A 115 -9.09 -13.34 13.33
C LYS A 115 -10.59 -13.06 13.39
N GLN A 116 -11.06 -12.47 14.49
CA GLN A 116 -12.47 -12.12 14.69
C GLN A 116 -12.83 -10.76 14.07
N ARG A 117 -11.84 -9.95 13.70
CA ARG A 117 -12.07 -8.64 13.11
C ARG A 117 -12.75 -8.83 11.76
N LYS A 118 -13.92 -8.23 11.61
CA LYS A 118 -14.53 -8.12 10.29
C LYS A 118 -13.56 -7.34 9.37
N PRO A 119 -13.38 -7.77 8.14
CA PRO A 119 -12.61 -7.00 7.17
C PRO A 119 -13.18 -5.59 7.07
N ASP A 120 -12.32 -4.61 6.88
CA ASP A 120 -12.78 -3.25 6.63
C ASP A 120 -13.61 -3.26 5.34
N THR A 121 -14.80 -2.66 5.36
CA THR A 121 -15.67 -2.57 4.19
C THR A 121 -15.88 -1.11 3.78
N MET A 122 -16.11 -0.88 2.51
CA MET A 122 -16.47 0.41 1.93
C MET A 122 -17.65 0.22 0.99
N THR A 123 -18.57 1.16 0.98
CA THR A 123 -19.73 1.12 0.08
C THR A 123 -19.53 2.03 -1.12
N VAL A 124 -20.10 1.67 -2.25
CA VAL A 124 -20.29 2.52 -3.43
C VAL A 124 -21.71 2.31 -3.94
N ASN A 125 -22.55 3.35 -3.90
CA ASN A 125 -23.95 3.26 -4.30
C ASN A 125 -24.67 2.05 -3.67
N ASP A 126 -24.62 1.93 -2.34
CA ASP A 126 -25.23 0.86 -1.52
C ASP A 126 -24.62 -0.55 -1.70
N THR A 127 -23.66 -0.74 -2.59
CA THR A 127 -22.93 -2.00 -2.74
C THR A 127 -21.73 -2.00 -1.81
N GLU A 128 -21.62 -3.02 -0.96
CA GLU A 128 -20.51 -3.19 -0.03
C GLU A 128 -19.34 -3.94 -0.68
N TYR A 129 -18.14 -3.43 -0.48
CA TYR A 129 -16.87 -4.00 -0.94
C TYR A 129 -15.96 -4.23 0.25
N THR A 130 -15.35 -5.41 0.31
CA THR A 130 -14.31 -5.74 1.30
C THR A 130 -12.99 -5.14 0.88
N VAL A 131 -12.33 -4.40 1.77
CA VAL A 131 -11.01 -3.83 1.53
C VAL A 131 -9.95 -4.92 1.69
N ILE A 132 -9.18 -5.15 0.62
CA ILE A 132 -8.05 -6.09 0.61
C ILE A 132 -6.78 -5.39 1.11
N LYS A 133 -6.46 -4.24 0.51
CA LYS A 133 -5.29 -3.43 0.90
C LYS A 133 -5.38 -1.99 0.37
N LEU A 134 -4.64 -1.10 1.01
CA LEU A 134 -4.35 0.21 0.45
C LEU A 134 -3.31 0.05 -0.67
N LEU A 135 -3.60 0.60 -1.86
CA LEU A 135 -2.69 0.63 -3.01
C LEU A 135 -1.80 1.88 -2.98
N GLY A 136 -2.35 3.01 -2.57
CA GLY A 136 -1.61 4.25 -2.49
C GLY A 136 -2.42 5.43 -1.98
N LYS A 137 -1.69 6.50 -1.61
CA LYS A 137 -2.22 7.82 -1.28
C LYS A 137 -1.68 8.83 -2.28
N GLY A 138 -2.56 9.46 -3.03
CA GLY A 138 -2.24 10.56 -3.94
C GLY A 138 -2.77 11.90 -3.44
N LYS A 139 -2.55 12.97 -4.21
CA LYS A 139 -3.04 14.33 -3.94
C LYS A 139 -4.59 14.37 -3.87
N GLY A 140 -5.25 13.57 -4.70
CA GLY A 140 -6.71 13.55 -4.84
C GLY A 140 -7.42 12.59 -3.88
N GLY A 141 -6.76 11.52 -3.42
CA GLY A 141 -7.46 10.49 -2.66
C GLY A 141 -6.60 9.31 -2.25
N TYR A 142 -7.26 8.36 -1.60
CA TYR A 142 -6.72 7.06 -1.25
C TYR A 142 -7.27 6.00 -2.21
N SER A 143 -6.41 5.19 -2.80
CA SER A 143 -6.80 4.08 -3.68
C SER A 143 -6.68 2.76 -2.93
N TYR A 144 -7.76 1.99 -2.89
CA TYR A 144 -7.84 0.69 -2.23
C TYR A 144 -8.10 -0.41 -3.27
N LEU A 145 -7.43 -1.55 -3.10
CA LEU A 145 -7.86 -2.79 -3.73
C LEU A 145 -9.01 -3.35 -2.91
N VAL A 146 -10.14 -3.58 -3.55
CA VAL A 146 -11.36 -4.07 -2.91
C VAL A 146 -11.94 -5.26 -3.68
N THR A 147 -12.85 -6.01 -3.06
CA THR A 147 -13.57 -7.12 -3.69
C THR A 147 -15.03 -7.15 -3.25
N ASP A 148 -15.91 -7.60 -4.13
CA ASP A 148 -17.29 -7.99 -3.86
C ASP A 148 -17.44 -9.50 -3.59
N GLY A 149 -16.31 -10.22 -3.50
CA GLY A 149 -16.26 -11.68 -3.35
C GLY A 149 -16.15 -12.45 -4.67
N ALA A 150 -16.50 -11.84 -5.81
CA ALA A 150 -16.42 -12.43 -7.13
C ALA A 150 -15.24 -11.89 -7.95
N ALA A 151 -14.96 -10.60 -7.85
CA ALA A 151 -13.90 -9.92 -8.59
C ALA A 151 -13.17 -8.89 -7.72
N GLN A 152 -12.09 -8.34 -8.27
CA GLN A 152 -11.30 -7.29 -7.63
C GLN A 152 -11.46 -5.97 -8.40
N TYR A 153 -11.44 -4.88 -7.65
CA TYR A 153 -11.64 -3.53 -8.14
C TYR A 153 -10.69 -2.55 -7.45
N VAL A 154 -10.50 -1.38 -8.03
CA VAL A 154 -9.88 -0.24 -7.36
C VAL A 154 -10.98 0.72 -6.92
N LEU A 155 -11.06 0.99 -5.61
CA LEU A 155 -11.93 2.00 -5.02
C LEU A 155 -11.08 3.19 -4.62
N LYS A 156 -11.28 4.33 -5.26
CA LYS A 156 -10.65 5.61 -4.89
C LYS A 156 -11.60 6.40 -3.99
N GLN A 157 -11.15 6.69 -2.76
CA GLN A 157 -11.81 7.61 -1.83
C GLN A 157 -11.14 8.97 -1.95
N LEU A 158 -11.86 9.97 -2.39
CA LEU A 158 -11.37 11.34 -2.41
C LEU A 158 -11.23 11.88 -0.99
N HIS A 159 -10.27 12.78 -0.76
CA HIS A 159 -10.05 13.46 0.50
C HIS A 159 -9.89 14.97 0.29
N HIS A 160 -10.16 15.75 1.33
CA HIS A 160 -10.01 17.20 1.35
C HIS A 160 -8.89 17.67 2.26
N GLU A 161 -7.87 16.83 2.43
CA GLU A 161 -6.68 17.23 3.20
C GLU A 161 -6.02 18.44 2.53
N PRO A 162 -5.58 19.43 3.32
CA PRO A 162 -4.90 20.62 2.78
C PRO A 162 -3.67 20.23 1.97
N CYS A 163 -3.49 20.83 0.82
CA CYS A 163 -2.29 20.70 0.00
C CYS A 163 -1.75 22.10 -0.27
N GLU A 164 -0.48 22.35 0.09
CA GLU A 164 0.15 23.68 -0.03
C GLU A 164 0.29 24.15 -1.48
N TYR A 165 0.24 23.24 -2.43
CA TYR A 165 0.56 23.51 -3.84
C TYR A 165 -0.66 23.46 -4.78
N TYR A 166 -1.86 23.16 -4.25
CA TYR A 166 -3.04 22.98 -5.11
C TYR A 166 -4.34 23.40 -4.41
N ALA A 167 -5.04 24.35 -4.99
CA ALA A 167 -6.42 24.65 -4.62
C ALA A 167 -7.34 23.74 -5.43
N PHE A 168 -7.88 22.72 -4.81
CA PHE A 168 -8.84 21.84 -5.46
C PHE A 168 -10.22 22.50 -5.48
N GLY A 169 -10.82 22.61 -6.67
CA GLY A 169 -12.27 22.76 -6.83
C GLY A 169 -12.97 21.41 -6.53
N ASP A 170 -14.02 21.11 -7.31
CA ASP A 170 -14.69 19.81 -7.24
C ASP A 170 -13.78 18.72 -7.84
N LYS A 171 -13.09 17.98 -6.96
CA LYS A 171 -12.15 16.92 -7.33
C LYS A 171 -12.85 15.80 -8.10
N LEU A 172 -14.05 15.43 -7.66
CA LEU A 172 -14.81 14.34 -8.30
C LEU A 172 -15.15 14.70 -9.74
N GLN A 173 -15.70 15.88 -9.96
CA GLN A 173 -16.03 16.34 -11.29
C GLN A 173 -14.80 16.53 -12.18
N ALA A 174 -13.69 16.98 -11.61
CA ALA A 174 -12.43 17.10 -12.35
C ALA A 174 -11.96 15.72 -12.85
N GLU A 175 -11.90 14.72 -11.97
CA GLU A 175 -11.46 13.37 -12.33
C GLU A 175 -12.41 12.70 -13.35
N LEU A 176 -13.70 12.90 -13.23
CA LEU A 176 -14.68 12.38 -14.19
C LEU A 176 -14.56 13.03 -15.57
N ARG A 177 -14.35 14.35 -15.62
CA ARG A 177 -14.13 15.09 -16.88
C ARG A 177 -12.85 14.63 -17.57
N ASP A 178 -11.77 14.46 -16.81
CA ASP A 178 -10.48 14.02 -17.32
C ASP A 178 -10.55 12.57 -17.82
N TYR A 179 -11.25 11.68 -17.08
CA TYR A 179 -11.56 10.33 -17.54
C TYR A 179 -12.24 10.31 -18.90
N GLU A 180 -13.33 11.09 -19.07
CA GLU A 180 -14.06 11.15 -20.33
C GLU A 180 -13.20 11.72 -21.47
N THR A 181 -12.34 12.68 -21.17
CA THR A 181 -11.41 13.26 -22.14
C THR A 181 -10.39 12.23 -22.62
N LEU A 182 -9.71 11.56 -21.69
CA LEU A 182 -8.72 10.54 -22.01
C LEU A 182 -9.35 9.32 -22.71
N ARG A 183 -10.55 8.91 -22.27
CA ARG A 183 -11.29 7.82 -22.89
C ARG A 183 -11.64 8.11 -24.36
N LYS A 184 -12.07 9.33 -24.66
CA LYS A 184 -12.39 9.76 -26.05
C LYS A 184 -11.16 9.78 -26.95
N LEU A 185 -10.00 10.07 -26.39
CA LEU A 185 -8.72 10.02 -27.12
C LEU A 185 -8.22 8.59 -27.32
N GLY A 186 -8.81 7.59 -26.66
CA GLY A 186 -8.41 6.20 -26.78
C GLY A 186 -7.21 5.81 -25.92
N ILE A 187 -6.91 6.59 -24.87
CA ILE A 187 -5.85 6.25 -23.92
C ILE A 187 -6.23 4.95 -23.19
N PRO A 188 -5.34 3.94 -23.14
CA PRO A 188 -5.58 2.71 -22.39
C PRO A 188 -5.66 2.99 -20.89
N MET A 189 -6.84 2.82 -20.31
CA MET A 189 -7.10 3.09 -18.89
C MET A 189 -8.03 2.03 -18.29
N PRO A 190 -8.03 1.88 -16.93
CA PRO A 190 -9.09 1.16 -16.25
C PRO A 190 -10.47 1.74 -16.60
N ARG A 191 -11.45 0.86 -16.76
CA ARG A 191 -12.83 1.33 -16.96
C ARG A 191 -13.39 1.93 -15.67
N LEU A 192 -14.09 3.04 -15.78
CA LEU A 192 -14.93 3.58 -14.71
C LEU A 192 -16.16 2.69 -14.58
N LEU A 193 -16.41 2.15 -13.39
CA LEU A 193 -17.50 1.21 -13.13
C LEU A 193 -18.66 1.83 -12.36
N ALA A 194 -18.34 2.64 -11.34
CA ALA A 194 -19.35 3.36 -10.56
C ALA A 194 -18.77 4.64 -9.95
N VAL A 195 -19.66 5.57 -9.66
CA VAL A 195 -19.37 6.83 -8.95
C VAL A 195 -20.40 6.99 -7.85
N ASP A 196 -19.93 7.17 -6.63
CA ASP A 196 -20.74 7.55 -5.48
C ASP A 196 -20.46 9.03 -5.15
N VAL A 197 -21.35 9.89 -5.56
CA VAL A 197 -21.19 11.34 -5.39
C VAL A 197 -21.26 11.74 -3.91
N GLN A 198 -22.11 11.06 -3.12
CA GLN A 198 -22.32 11.40 -1.72
C GLN A 198 -21.11 11.02 -0.86
N GLN A 199 -20.49 9.87 -1.16
CA GLN A 199 -19.31 9.39 -0.45
C GLN A 199 -18.00 9.87 -1.10
N GLU A 200 -18.09 10.58 -2.23
CA GLU A 200 -16.92 10.99 -3.05
C GLU A 200 -16.00 9.81 -3.37
N ARG A 201 -16.59 8.73 -3.92
CA ARG A 201 -15.90 7.50 -4.27
C ARG A 201 -16.02 7.18 -5.75
N ILE A 202 -14.94 6.64 -6.28
CA ILE A 202 -14.88 6.16 -7.66
C ILE A 202 -14.48 4.68 -7.63
N LEU A 203 -15.27 3.83 -8.28
CA LEU A 203 -14.95 2.42 -8.49
C LEU A 203 -14.43 2.23 -9.90
N LYS A 204 -13.23 1.64 -10.01
CA LYS A 204 -12.54 1.38 -11.27
C LYS A 204 -12.24 -0.11 -11.44
N GLU A 205 -12.09 -0.54 -12.67
CA GLU A 205 -11.50 -1.82 -13.02
C GLU A 205 -10.11 -1.96 -12.38
N TYR A 206 -9.81 -3.13 -11.84
CA TYR A 206 -8.47 -3.42 -11.37
C TYR A 206 -7.64 -4.00 -12.52
N ILE A 207 -6.60 -3.30 -12.92
CA ILE A 207 -5.59 -3.82 -13.84
C ILE A 207 -4.60 -4.64 -13.01
N ALA A 208 -4.64 -5.95 -13.18
CA ALA A 208 -3.81 -6.86 -12.40
C ALA A 208 -2.34 -6.77 -12.84
N GLY A 209 -1.46 -6.50 -11.89
CA GLY A 209 -0.03 -6.41 -12.11
C GLY A 209 0.65 -5.45 -11.13
N GLN A 210 1.97 -5.38 -11.25
CA GLN A 210 2.81 -4.40 -10.58
C GLN A 210 2.89 -3.13 -11.43
N THR A 211 3.08 -1.99 -10.79
CA THR A 211 3.36 -0.75 -11.51
C THR A 211 4.72 -0.82 -12.20
N VAL A 212 4.89 -0.04 -13.27
CA VAL A 212 6.19 0.09 -13.93
C VAL A 212 7.27 0.50 -12.93
N ALA A 213 6.97 1.35 -11.95
CA ALA A 213 7.91 1.73 -10.90
C ALA A 213 8.37 0.54 -10.04
N GLU A 214 7.47 -0.37 -9.69
CA GLU A 214 7.82 -1.59 -8.93
C GLU A 214 8.65 -2.55 -9.78
N LEU A 215 8.31 -2.71 -11.05
CA LEU A 215 9.04 -3.57 -12.00
C LEU A 215 10.46 -3.02 -12.28
N LEU A 216 10.62 -1.71 -12.46
CA LEU A 216 11.93 -1.07 -12.61
C LEU A 216 12.81 -1.26 -11.36
N LYS A 217 12.26 -1.15 -10.16
CA LYS A 217 12.98 -1.45 -8.91
C LYS A 217 13.43 -2.91 -8.83
N ALA A 218 12.68 -3.82 -9.45
CA ALA A 218 13.04 -5.23 -9.55
C ALA A 218 14.00 -5.54 -10.72
N GLY A 219 14.48 -4.52 -11.43
CA GLY A 219 15.37 -4.67 -12.59
C GLY A 219 14.68 -5.19 -13.85
N GLN A 220 13.34 -5.11 -13.90
CA GLN A 220 12.53 -5.54 -15.03
C GLN A 220 12.12 -4.32 -15.85
N LEU A 221 12.55 -4.29 -17.09
CA LEU A 221 12.20 -3.26 -18.07
C LEU A 221 11.86 -3.95 -19.40
N GLU A 222 10.64 -3.75 -19.88
CA GLU A 222 10.26 -4.21 -21.23
C GLU A 222 10.54 -3.10 -22.25
N PRO A 223 11.21 -3.42 -23.36
CA PRO A 223 11.66 -2.42 -24.34
C PRO A 223 10.54 -1.66 -25.05
N ASP A 224 9.30 -2.18 -25.04
CA ASP A 224 8.14 -1.60 -25.72
C ASP A 224 7.36 -0.60 -24.87
N TRP A 225 7.58 -0.53 -23.53
CA TRP A 225 6.86 0.42 -22.68
C TRP A 225 7.07 1.89 -23.08
N PRO A 226 8.30 2.38 -23.37
CA PRO A 226 8.47 3.74 -23.86
C PRO A 226 7.74 4.02 -25.18
N GLN A 227 7.70 3.04 -26.08
CA GLN A 227 6.98 3.17 -27.34
C GLN A 227 5.45 3.24 -27.11
N GLN A 228 4.93 2.49 -26.16
CA GLN A 228 3.50 2.57 -25.80
C GLN A 228 3.15 3.91 -25.15
N VAL A 229 4.02 4.47 -24.29
CA VAL A 229 3.85 5.84 -23.77
C VAL A 229 3.90 6.85 -24.89
N GLN A 230 4.87 6.75 -25.81
CA GLN A 230 4.96 7.63 -26.98
C GLN A 230 3.70 7.55 -27.86
N ALA A 231 3.10 6.38 -28.00
CA ALA A 231 1.83 6.23 -28.71
C ALA A 231 0.68 6.99 -28.00
N MET A 232 0.65 7.01 -26.66
CA MET A 232 -0.27 7.84 -25.89
C MET A 232 0.00 9.35 -26.12
N CYS A 233 1.26 9.76 -26.10
CA CYS A 233 1.67 11.15 -26.41
C CYS A 233 1.18 11.61 -27.77
N ASN A 234 1.24 10.75 -28.79
CA ASN A 234 0.77 11.04 -30.15
C ASN A 234 -0.75 11.31 -30.23
N LEU A 235 -1.50 10.83 -29.24
CA LEU A 235 -2.94 11.12 -29.09
C LEU A 235 -3.20 12.38 -28.24
N LEU A 236 -2.37 12.60 -27.22
CA LEU A 236 -2.54 13.68 -26.23
C LEU A 236 -2.07 15.03 -26.76
N TYR A 237 -0.88 15.11 -27.37
CA TYR A 237 -0.27 16.39 -27.76
C TYR A 237 -1.08 17.15 -28.80
N PRO A 238 -1.64 16.53 -29.86
CA PRO A 238 -2.54 17.24 -30.77
C PRO A 238 -3.81 17.78 -30.11
N ALA A 239 -4.23 17.16 -28.99
CA ALA A 239 -5.36 17.63 -28.19
C ALA A 239 -4.96 18.71 -27.16
N GLY A 240 -3.69 19.13 -27.13
CA GLY A 240 -3.20 20.11 -26.18
C GLY A 240 -3.12 19.60 -24.74
N LEU A 241 -2.85 18.29 -24.54
CA LEU A 241 -2.88 17.64 -23.23
C LEU A 241 -1.57 16.93 -22.91
N ASN A 242 -1.26 16.86 -21.62
CA ASN A 242 -0.28 15.96 -20.98
C ASN A 242 -0.99 15.07 -19.95
N ILE A 243 -0.39 13.93 -19.65
CA ILE A 243 -0.68 13.11 -18.45
C ILE A 243 0.53 13.15 -17.52
N ASP A 244 0.39 12.60 -16.33
CA ASP A 244 1.51 12.41 -15.40
C ASP A 244 2.28 11.13 -15.79
N TYR A 245 3.48 11.32 -16.36
CA TYR A 245 4.32 10.23 -16.89
C TYR A 245 5.09 9.46 -15.80
N TYR A 246 4.81 9.67 -14.53
CA TYR A 246 5.47 8.93 -13.45
C TYR A 246 5.24 7.42 -13.60
N PRO A 247 6.29 6.59 -13.48
CA PRO A 247 6.17 5.13 -13.63
C PRO A 247 5.19 4.44 -12.69
N THR A 248 4.83 5.11 -11.57
CA THR A 248 3.78 4.64 -10.65
C THR A 248 2.38 4.68 -11.24
N ASN A 249 2.18 5.46 -12.31
CA ASN A 249 0.89 5.65 -12.96
C ASN A 249 0.64 4.67 -14.12
N PHE A 250 1.54 3.70 -14.32
CA PHE A 250 1.43 2.73 -15.40
C PHE A 250 1.49 1.30 -14.89
N VAL A 251 0.62 0.45 -15.43
CA VAL A 251 0.59 -1.00 -15.16
C VAL A 251 0.56 -1.76 -16.48
N PRO A 252 1.56 -2.60 -16.78
CA PRO A 252 1.52 -3.49 -17.93
C PRO A 252 0.62 -4.71 -17.63
N CYS A 253 -0.28 -5.01 -18.55
CA CYS A 253 -1.16 -6.18 -18.45
C CYS A 253 -1.49 -6.71 -19.85
N GLY A 254 -1.24 -8.01 -20.07
CA GLY A 254 -1.55 -8.65 -21.34
C GLY A 254 -0.84 -8.03 -22.57
N GLY A 255 0.39 -7.57 -22.42
CA GLY A 255 1.18 -6.90 -23.47
C GLY A 255 0.77 -5.46 -23.75
N ARG A 256 -0.13 -4.89 -22.95
CA ARG A 256 -0.58 -3.51 -23.08
C ARG A 256 -0.27 -2.72 -21.82
N LEU A 257 0.20 -1.49 -21.99
CA LEU A 257 0.46 -0.56 -20.91
C LEU A 257 -0.80 0.26 -20.61
N TYR A 258 -1.26 0.25 -19.36
CA TYR A 258 -2.42 1.01 -18.91
C TYR A 258 -1.99 2.19 -18.06
N TYR A 259 -2.50 3.38 -18.37
CA TYR A 259 -2.43 4.56 -17.52
C TYR A 259 -3.53 4.48 -16.45
N ILE A 260 -3.17 4.27 -15.19
CA ILE A 260 -4.12 3.94 -14.11
C ILE A 260 -4.66 5.12 -13.34
N ASP A 261 -4.14 6.32 -13.59
CA ASP A 261 -4.72 7.56 -13.10
C ASP A 261 -5.67 8.19 -14.14
N TYR A 262 -6.58 9.05 -13.69
CA TYR A 262 -7.52 9.74 -14.57
C TYR A 262 -7.17 11.24 -14.74
N GLU A 263 -6.00 11.66 -14.29
CA GLU A 263 -5.56 13.04 -14.37
C GLU A 263 -4.97 13.36 -15.75
N CYS A 264 -5.43 14.46 -16.37
CA CYS A 264 -4.74 15.07 -17.50
C CYS A 264 -4.69 16.59 -17.33
N ASN A 265 -3.63 17.18 -17.87
CA ASN A 265 -3.31 18.59 -17.74
C ASN A 265 -3.13 19.23 -19.11
N THR A 266 -3.25 20.57 -19.19
CA THR A 266 -2.88 21.31 -20.39
C THR A 266 -1.45 21.01 -20.79
N TYR A 267 -1.21 20.80 -22.08
CA TYR A 267 0.13 20.54 -22.61
C TYR A 267 1.12 21.65 -22.23
N MET A 268 2.25 21.22 -21.72
CA MET A 268 3.41 22.06 -21.45
C MET A 268 4.65 21.28 -21.84
N GLU A 269 5.48 21.82 -22.73
CA GLU A 269 6.68 21.15 -23.23
C GLU A 269 7.64 20.69 -22.13
N GLN A 270 7.83 21.50 -21.10
CA GLN A 270 8.67 21.18 -19.93
C GLN A 270 8.18 19.99 -19.09
N TRP A 271 6.96 19.53 -19.31
CA TRP A 271 6.32 18.42 -18.62
C TRP A 271 5.87 17.33 -19.61
N ASP A 272 6.41 17.32 -20.82
CA ASP A 272 6.13 16.27 -21.77
C ASP A 272 7.01 15.02 -21.51
N PHE A 273 6.71 13.92 -22.19
CA PHE A 273 7.41 12.66 -22.00
C PHE A 273 8.91 12.70 -22.35
N ALA A 274 9.34 13.61 -23.19
CA ALA A 274 10.76 13.73 -23.56
C ALA A 274 11.60 14.39 -22.44
N HIS A 275 10.95 15.11 -21.53
CA HIS A 275 11.61 15.82 -20.42
C HIS A 275 11.43 15.12 -19.06
N TRP A 276 10.82 13.93 -19.04
CA TRP A 276 10.62 13.07 -17.86
C TRP A 276 11.72 12.06 -17.63
#